data_1730e7f707393ec1c78dcee88972505b
#
_entry.id   1730e7f707393ec1c78dcee88972505b
#
_cell.length_a   1.000
_cell.length_b   1.000
_cell.length_c   1.000
_cell.angle_alpha   90.00
_cell.angle_beta   90.00
_cell.angle_gamma   90.00
#
_symmetry.space_group_name_H-M   'P 1'
#
loop_
_entity.id
_entity.type
_entity.pdbx_description
1 polymer ?
#
loop_
_entity_poly.entity_id
_entity_poly.type
_entity_poly.pdbx_seq_one_letter_code
_entity_poly.pdbx_strand_id
1 'polypeptide(L)'
;MRAVLSSAGFTGLILAGFTLFAVQTADAARFQISDAVEFNKIINTNAVLTTNVTLNSWIEGPVWIPNGGYLVFSDRDNNKLKRLDPPGTLSDFLSPPPQTKFNGNILDMQEQLVSCQCGSNGLKVVLTTNGVSVPLATSYYGLKFYSPNDLAVKSDGSVWFTDPGYDSGLPLPPPVPTGFQPGLYVYRFYETNGNATILQVITNLAKPNGICFSPDETKLYVADNGAYANSGTIKVYNVTSSNTLTGGSTFCTVSSGIADGFRCDVDGRIWSSAGDGVEIFAPDGHLIGKILLTRTANLCFGGPQYKTLYMVGQPYVSSFPVLVAGAVSIKKLTARSDGNQMNVSWFAPSTGFMLQASDSLGDTTAWSDVADLPLVTNGLNQVSLDPTNAAKFLRLRLN
;
A
#
# COMPACT_ATOMS: atom_id res chain seq x y z
N MET A 1 30.96 -70.71 20.86
CA MET A 1 29.97 -71.50 21.67
C MET A 1 28.89 -70.55 22.11
N ARG A 2 27.73 -70.74 21.54
CA ARG A 2 26.43 -71.05 22.22
C ARG A 2 26.06 -70.04 23.29
N ALA A 3 24.94 -69.47 23.38
CA ALA A 3 23.54 -69.55 22.86
C ALA A 3 22.75 -68.55 23.68
N VAL A 4 21.84 -67.85 23.08
CA VAL A 4 20.37 -68.01 23.00
C VAL A 4 19.55 -67.50 24.21
N LEU A 5 18.52 -66.74 23.81
CA LEU A 5 17.17 -66.43 24.30
C LEU A 5 17.01 -65.15 25.10
N SER A 6 16.32 -64.22 24.56
CA SER A 6 14.88 -63.91 24.41
C SER A 6 14.23 -63.36 25.67
N SER A 7 13.72 -62.15 25.58
CA SER A 7 12.36 -61.84 26.04
C SER A 7 11.95 -60.43 25.55
N ALA A 8 10.75 -60.36 25.08
CA ALA A 8 10.09 -59.14 24.61
C ALA A 8 9.77 -58.18 25.76
N GLY A 9 9.96 -56.89 25.50
CA GLY A 9 9.51 -55.85 26.38
C GLY A 9 9.06 -54.66 25.53
N PHE A 10 7.75 -54.47 25.44
CA PHE A 10 7.11 -53.27 24.90
C PHE A 10 7.57 -52.08 25.73
N THR A 11 8.18 -51.07 25.12
CA THR A 11 8.35 -49.75 25.71
C THR A 11 7.94 -48.71 24.67
N GLY A 12 6.83 -48.03 25.00
CA GLY A 12 6.26 -46.98 24.17
C GLY A 12 7.23 -45.83 23.99
N LEU A 13 7.41 -45.44 22.74
CA LEU A 13 8.15 -44.25 22.36
C LEU A 13 7.26 -43.01 22.59
N ILE A 14 7.51 -42.31 23.68
CA ILE A 14 6.97 -40.97 23.89
C ILE A 14 7.78 -40.04 22.98
N LEU A 15 7.23 -39.68 21.80
CA LEU A 15 7.74 -38.54 21.02
C LEU A 15 7.40 -37.25 21.78
N ALA A 16 8.32 -36.76 22.58
CA ALA A 16 8.28 -35.41 23.04
C ALA A 16 8.61 -34.48 21.86
N GLY A 17 7.59 -33.88 21.28
CA GLY A 17 7.74 -32.83 20.29
C GLY A 17 8.42 -31.61 20.95
N PHE A 18 9.71 -31.47 20.77
CA PHE A 18 10.41 -30.21 21.06
C PHE A 18 10.03 -29.22 19.97
N THR A 19 9.07 -28.33 20.26
CA THR A 19 8.89 -27.10 19.50
C THR A 19 10.09 -26.22 19.81
N LEU A 20 11.06 -26.17 18.91
CA LEU A 20 12.15 -25.19 19.00
C LEU A 20 11.52 -23.81 18.77
N PHE A 21 11.23 -23.11 19.86
CA PHE A 21 11.04 -21.66 19.79
C PHE A 21 12.42 -21.07 19.52
N ALA A 22 12.67 -20.64 18.28
CA ALA A 22 13.81 -19.80 17.98
C ALA A 22 13.65 -18.48 18.76
N VAL A 23 14.39 -18.33 19.85
CA VAL A 23 14.54 -17.03 20.51
C VAL A 23 15.37 -16.17 19.59
N GLN A 24 14.71 -15.39 18.73
CA GLN A 24 15.40 -14.35 17.97
C GLN A 24 15.74 -13.22 18.93
N THR A 25 17.02 -13.04 19.21
CA THR A 25 17.52 -11.86 19.91
C THR A 25 17.29 -10.63 19.05
N ALA A 26 16.79 -9.54 19.64
CA ALA A 26 16.70 -8.25 18.97
C ALA A 26 18.11 -7.83 18.51
N ASP A 27 18.26 -7.60 17.22
CA ASP A 27 19.54 -7.24 16.61
C ASP A 27 19.63 -5.72 16.52
N ALA A 28 20.42 -5.11 17.41
CA ALA A 28 20.65 -3.66 17.42
C ALA A 28 21.31 -3.13 16.13
N ALA A 29 21.91 -4.01 15.32
CA ALA A 29 22.50 -3.67 14.02
C ALA A 29 21.45 -3.45 12.91
N ARG A 30 20.14 -3.64 13.23
CA ARG A 30 19.05 -3.56 12.25
C ARG A 30 18.55 -2.15 11.95
N PHE A 31 18.94 -1.18 12.74
CA PHE A 31 18.48 0.19 12.60
C PHE A 31 19.63 1.16 12.44
N GLN A 32 19.39 2.17 11.60
CA GLN A 32 20.22 3.38 11.54
C GLN A 32 19.35 4.55 11.99
N ILE A 33 19.70 5.19 13.10
CA ILE A 33 18.88 6.22 13.73
C ILE A 33 19.52 7.58 13.51
N SER A 34 18.79 8.48 12.83
CA SER A 34 19.22 9.86 12.55
C SER A 34 18.59 10.85 13.52
N ASP A 35 17.29 10.67 13.84
CA ASP A 35 16.55 11.40 14.87
C ASP A 35 15.96 10.41 15.87
N ALA A 36 16.62 10.28 17.04
CA ALA A 36 16.22 9.31 18.05
C ALA A 36 14.87 9.66 18.71
N VAL A 37 14.52 10.93 18.79
CA VAL A 37 13.26 11.36 19.41
C VAL A 37 12.07 10.95 18.52
N GLU A 38 12.13 11.25 17.24
CA GLU A 38 11.07 10.87 16.29
C GLU A 38 11.08 9.36 16.02
N PHE A 39 12.25 8.73 15.90
CA PHE A 39 12.36 7.30 15.65
C PHE A 39 11.68 6.45 16.74
N ASN A 40 11.92 6.78 18.02
CA ASN A 40 11.34 6.04 19.15
C ASN A 40 9.83 6.22 19.32
N LYS A 41 9.22 7.22 18.67
CA LYS A 41 7.76 7.36 18.62
C LYS A 41 7.10 6.34 17.67
N ILE A 42 7.84 5.86 16.68
CA ILE A 42 7.30 5.05 15.57
C ILE A 42 7.85 3.63 15.54
N ILE A 43 9.02 3.40 16.13
CA ILE A 43 9.71 2.10 16.15
C ILE A 43 10.01 1.68 17.58
N ASN A 44 9.60 0.46 17.93
CA ASN A 44 10.12 -0.25 19.08
C ASN A 44 11.34 -1.06 18.64
N THR A 45 12.53 -0.66 19.03
CA THR A 45 13.80 -1.32 18.64
C THR A 45 13.94 -2.74 19.19
N ASN A 46 13.14 -3.12 20.19
CA ASN A 46 13.07 -4.50 20.71
C ASN A 46 12.09 -5.39 19.92
N ALA A 47 11.35 -4.84 18.98
CA ALA A 47 10.45 -5.62 18.13
C ALA A 47 11.22 -6.49 17.15
N VAL A 48 10.62 -7.62 16.77
CA VAL A 48 11.26 -8.61 15.90
C VAL A 48 10.82 -8.43 14.46
N LEU A 49 11.79 -8.32 13.55
CA LEU A 49 11.56 -8.46 12.12
C LEU A 49 11.35 -9.94 11.80
N THR A 50 10.22 -10.25 11.19
CA THR A 50 9.86 -11.61 10.80
C THR A 50 9.95 -11.76 9.28
N THR A 51 10.71 -12.73 8.79
CA THR A 51 10.60 -13.18 7.40
C THR A 51 9.44 -14.16 7.32
N ASN A 52 8.33 -13.74 6.70
CA ASN A 52 7.11 -14.53 6.59
C ASN A 52 7.23 -15.62 5.54
N VAL A 53 7.86 -15.28 4.41
CA VAL A 53 8.09 -16.21 3.29
C VAL A 53 9.31 -15.79 2.48
N THR A 54 10.00 -16.79 1.91
CA THR A 54 11.10 -16.60 0.96
C THR A 54 10.69 -17.17 -0.39
N LEU A 55 10.82 -16.37 -1.44
CA LEU A 55 10.51 -16.73 -2.82
C LEU A 55 11.71 -16.41 -3.72
N ASN A 56 12.00 -17.30 -4.67
CA ASN A 56 13.04 -17.02 -5.66
C ASN A 56 12.44 -16.19 -6.83
N SER A 57 12.02 -14.96 -6.51
CA SER A 57 11.34 -14.07 -7.44
C SER A 57 11.51 -12.62 -7.01
N TRP A 58 11.34 -11.69 -7.94
CA TRP A 58 11.13 -10.28 -7.63
C TRP A 58 9.70 -10.06 -7.18
N ILE A 59 9.54 -9.53 -5.96
CA ILE A 59 8.24 -9.34 -5.31
C ILE A 59 7.93 -7.85 -5.22
N GLU A 60 6.69 -7.48 -5.59
CA GLU A 60 6.23 -6.09 -5.69
C GLU A 60 4.81 -5.89 -5.18
N GLY A 61 4.42 -4.62 -5.08
CA GLY A 61 3.05 -4.15 -4.88
C GLY A 61 2.31 -4.83 -3.73
N PRO A 62 2.84 -4.81 -2.51
CA PRO A 62 2.13 -5.38 -1.38
C PRO A 62 0.92 -4.52 -1.03
N VAL A 63 -0.22 -5.15 -0.75
CA VAL A 63 -1.44 -4.52 -0.26
C VAL A 63 -2.11 -5.41 0.78
N TRP A 64 -2.49 -4.81 1.90
CA TRP A 64 -3.24 -5.49 2.95
C TRP A 64 -4.73 -5.52 2.61
N ILE A 65 -5.35 -6.70 2.70
CA ILE A 65 -6.79 -6.89 2.53
C ILE A 65 -7.42 -6.98 3.92
N PRO A 66 -8.07 -5.92 4.42
CA PRO A 66 -8.56 -5.88 5.80
C PRO A 66 -9.73 -6.84 6.01
N ASN A 67 -10.62 -6.98 5.02
CA ASN A 67 -11.70 -7.96 5.03
C ASN A 67 -11.16 -9.36 4.68
N GLY A 68 -10.64 -10.04 5.67
CA GLY A 68 -10.02 -11.36 5.54
C GLY A 68 -8.64 -11.46 6.20
N GLY A 69 -8.00 -10.33 6.50
CA GLY A 69 -6.77 -10.28 7.29
C GLY A 69 -5.56 -10.92 6.62
N TYR A 70 -5.35 -10.66 5.33
CA TYR A 70 -4.23 -11.22 4.58
C TYR A 70 -3.55 -10.17 3.67
N LEU A 71 -2.32 -10.47 3.26
CA LEU A 71 -1.55 -9.68 2.31
C LEU A 71 -1.72 -10.23 0.90
N VAL A 72 -1.92 -9.36 -0.09
CA VAL A 72 -1.75 -9.67 -1.51
C VAL A 72 -0.51 -8.97 -2.02
N PHE A 73 0.25 -9.63 -2.90
CA PHE A 73 1.43 -9.05 -3.53
C PHE A 73 1.70 -9.66 -4.91
N SER A 74 2.49 -8.99 -5.71
CA SER A 74 2.88 -9.40 -7.05
C SER A 74 4.15 -10.25 -7.02
N ASP A 75 4.05 -11.51 -7.42
CA ASP A 75 5.17 -12.41 -7.72
C ASP A 75 5.47 -12.26 -9.22
N ARG A 76 6.33 -11.28 -9.56
CA ARG A 76 6.48 -10.79 -10.93
C ARG A 76 7.11 -11.79 -11.87
N ASP A 77 8.17 -12.49 -11.42
CA ASP A 77 8.89 -13.43 -12.26
C ASP A 77 8.05 -14.69 -12.58
N ASN A 78 7.18 -15.07 -11.64
CA ASN A 78 6.24 -16.20 -11.81
C ASN A 78 4.89 -15.76 -12.40
N ASN A 79 4.71 -14.48 -12.72
CA ASN A 79 3.48 -13.92 -13.32
C ASN A 79 2.22 -14.24 -12.51
N LYS A 80 2.24 -13.97 -11.19
CA LYS A 80 1.13 -14.29 -10.27
C LYS A 80 0.85 -13.15 -9.30
N LEU A 81 -0.38 -13.06 -8.83
CA LEU A 81 -0.68 -12.46 -7.54
C LEU A 81 -0.70 -13.56 -6.49
N LYS A 82 -0.01 -13.33 -5.39
CA LYS A 82 0.06 -14.24 -4.24
C LYS A 82 -0.74 -13.69 -3.08
N ARG A 83 -1.25 -14.59 -2.25
CA ARG A 83 -1.87 -14.32 -0.97
C ARG A 83 -1.01 -14.91 0.14
N LEU A 84 -0.72 -14.10 1.13
CA LEU A 84 -0.06 -14.51 2.37
C LEU A 84 -1.02 -14.31 3.54
N ASP A 85 -1.45 -15.39 4.14
CA ASP A 85 -2.16 -15.38 5.42
C ASP A 85 -1.12 -15.41 6.56
N PRO A 86 -1.04 -14.37 7.41
CA PRO A 86 -0.09 -14.37 8.51
C PRO A 86 -0.29 -15.56 9.46
N PRO A 87 0.77 -16.14 10.01
CA PRO A 87 2.16 -15.67 9.94
C PRO A 87 2.94 -16.07 8.69
N GLY A 88 2.46 -16.97 7.81
CA GLY A 88 3.29 -17.44 6.70
C GLY A 88 2.63 -18.45 5.73
N THR A 89 1.30 -18.62 5.75
CA THR A 89 0.63 -19.51 4.77
C THR A 89 0.51 -18.80 3.42
N LEU A 90 1.16 -19.37 2.40
CA LEU A 90 1.23 -18.82 1.04
C LEU A 90 0.34 -19.59 0.07
N SER A 91 -0.41 -18.87 -0.76
CA SER A 91 -1.23 -19.42 -1.84
C SER A 91 -1.22 -18.53 -3.07
N ASP A 92 -1.70 -19.03 -4.20
CA ASP A 92 -1.97 -18.21 -5.38
C ASP A 92 -3.30 -17.47 -5.18
N PHE A 93 -3.28 -16.13 -5.33
CA PHE A 93 -4.48 -15.30 -5.33
C PHE A 93 -5.09 -15.21 -6.74
N LEU A 94 -4.24 -14.98 -7.73
CA LEU A 94 -4.63 -14.90 -9.13
C LEU A 94 -3.48 -15.35 -10.05
N SER A 95 -3.79 -16.17 -11.07
CA SER A 95 -2.85 -16.58 -12.11
C SER A 95 -3.32 -15.99 -13.45
N PRO A 96 -2.78 -14.84 -13.86
CA PRO A 96 -3.19 -14.18 -15.09
C PRO A 96 -2.62 -14.88 -16.33
N PRO A 97 -3.06 -14.52 -17.56
CA PRO A 97 -2.43 -14.96 -18.79
C PRO A 97 -0.91 -14.69 -18.80
N PRO A 98 -0.13 -15.48 -19.55
CA PRO A 98 1.33 -15.29 -19.64
C PRO A 98 1.72 -13.87 -20.03
N GLN A 99 2.83 -13.37 -19.49
CA GLN A 99 3.40 -12.04 -19.76
C GLN A 99 2.49 -10.84 -19.37
N THR A 100 1.48 -11.08 -18.54
CA THR A 100 0.67 -9.99 -17.97
C THR A 100 1.46 -9.21 -16.94
N LYS A 101 2.12 -9.92 -16.01
CA LYS A 101 2.90 -9.39 -14.88
C LYS A 101 2.17 -8.28 -14.13
N PHE A 102 1.80 -8.55 -12.91
CA PHE A 102 1.34 -7.51 -11.99
C PHE A 102 2.53 -6.79 -11.35
N ASN A 103 2.34 -5.51 -10.97
CA ASN A 103 3.31 -4.73 -10.23
C ASN A 103 2.65 -4.11 -9.00
N GLY A 104 2.39 -2.81 -8.96
CA GLY A 104 1.72 -2.15 -7.86
C GLY A 104 0.28 -2.62 -7.70
N ASN A 105 -0.17 -2.71 -6.45
CA ASN A 105 -1.54 -3.05 -6.06
C ASN A 105 -2.01 -2.12 -4.95
N ILE A 106 -3.29 -1.76 -4.98
CA ILE A 106 -3.94 -0.96 -3.93
C ILE A 106 -5.41 -1.34 -3.83
N LEU A 107 -6.08 -0.97 -2.76
CA LEU A 107 -7.54 -1.04 -2.67
C LEU A 107 -8.16 0.29 -3.11
N ASP A 108 -9.25 0.21 -3.86
CA ASP A 108 -10.10 1.36 -4.14
C ASP A 108 -10.97 1.72 -2.92
N MET A 109 -11.83 2.71 -3.08
CA MET A 109 -12.73 3.17 -2.01
C MET A 109 -13.80 2.13 -1.65
N GLN A 110 -14.04 1.11 -2.48
CA GLN A 110 -14.92 -0.03 -2.27
C GLN A 110 -14.16 -1.28 -1.75
N GLU A 111 -12.88 -1.13 -1.39
CA GLU A 111 -11.99 -2.22 -0.98
C GLU A 111 -11.80 -3.32 -2.05
N GLN A 112 -11.96 -2.94 -3.32
CA GLN A 112 -11.66 -3.79 -4.46
C GLN A 112 -10.20 -3.62 -4.90
N LEU A 113 -9.59 -4.69 -5.39
CA LEU A 113 -8.17 -4.66 -5.77
C LEU A 113 -7.96 -3.98 -7.11
N VAL A 114 -7.23 -2.87 -7.10
CA VAL A 114 -6.75 -2.19 -8.31
C VAL A 114 -5.28 -2.50 -8.49
N SER A 115 -4.88 -2.87 -9.70
CA SER A 115 -3.51 -3.33 -9.99
C SER A 115 -2.98 -2.77 -11.29
N CYS A 116 -1.67 -2.47 -11.32
CA CYS A 116 -0.93 -2.24 -12.53
C CYS A 116 -0.53 -3.58 -13.17
N GLN A 117 -0.84 -3.77 -14.45
CA GLN A 117 -0.33 -4.84 -15.28
C GLN A 117 0.77 -4.28 -16.18
N CYS A 118 2.00 -4.71 -15.93
CA CYS A 118 3.22 -4.09 -16.49
C CYS A 118 3.89 -4.90 -17.60
N GLY A 119 3.58 -6.19 -17.74
CA GLY A 119 4.18 -7.04 -18.76
C GLY A 119 3.64 -6.75 -20.16
N SER A 120 4.30 -7.25 -21.21
CA SER A 120 4.00 -6.95 -22.62
C SER A 120 2.56 -7.26 -23.05
N ASN A 121 1.88 -8.20 -22.38
CA ASN A 121 0.46 -8.50 -22.56
C ASN A 121 -0.45 -7.75 -21.56
N GLY A 122 0.13 -6.98 -20.67
CA GLY A 122 -0.58 -6.14 -19.69
C GLY A 122 -0.74 -4.71 -20.21
N LEU A 123 0.17 -3.84 -19.82
CA LEU A 123 0.26 -2.41 -20.19
C LEU A 123 -1.04 -1.65 -19.87
N LYS A 124 -1.62 -1.91 -18.70
CA LYS A 124 -2.92 -1.34 -18.28
C LYS A 124 -3.10 -1.34 -16.77
N VAL A 125 -4.05 -0.56 -16.31
CA VAL A 125 -4.57 -0.63 -14.93
C VAL A 125 -5.89 -1.40 -14.95
N VAL A 126 -6.06 -2.30 -13.99
CA VAL A 126 -7.23 -3.19 -13.90
C VAL A 126 -7.85 -3.15 -12.51
N LEU A 127 -9.16 -3.37 -12.47
CA LEU A 127 -9.92 -3.67 -11.26
C LEU A 127 -10.15 -5.19 -11.19
N THR A 128 -9.82 -5.81 -10.06
CA THR A 128 -10.03 -7.24 -9.84
C THR A 128 -11.14 -7.46 -8.82
N THR A 129 -12.21 -8.13 -9.26
CA THR A 129 -13.35 -8.49 -8.43
C THR A 129 -13.68 -9.96 -8.64
N ASN A 130 -13.79 -10.73 -7.55
CA ASN A 130 -14.11 -12.16 -7.59
C ASN A 130 -13.18 -12.98 -8.51
N GLY A 131 -11.88 -12.65 -8.51
CA GLY A 131 -10.88 -13.34 -9.33
C GLY A 131 -10.89 -12.97 -10.82
N VAL A 132 -11.69 -12.00 -11.23
CA VAL A 132 -11.75 -11.49 -12.62
C VAL A 132 -11.20 -10.09 -12.66
N SER A 133 -10.21 -9.86 -13.56
CA SER A 133 -9.65 -8.53 -13.80
C SER A 133 -10.32 -7.86 -14.99
N VAL A 134 -10.90 -6.68 -14.78
CA VAL A 134 -11.47 -5.83 -15.82
C VAL A 134 -10.63 -4.57 -16.02
N PRO A 135 -10.37 -4.12 -17.26
CA PRO A 135 -9.58 -2.93 -17.51
C PRO A 135 -10.27 -1.66 -17.01
N LEU A 136 -9.53 -0.80 -16.30
CA LEU A 136 -9.89 0.59 -16.01
C LEU A 136 -9.24 1.55 -17.01
N ALA A 137 -7.93 1.41 -17.26
CA ALA A 137 -7.18 2.27 -18.16
C ALA A 137 -6.26 1.41 -19.05
N THR A 138 -6.42 1.51 -20.36
CA THR A 138 -5.66 0.71 -21.37
C THR A 138 -4.82 1.57 -22.31
N SER A 139 -5.16 2.83 -22.45
CA SER A 139 -4.49 3.76 -23.38
C SER A 139 -4.86 5.20 -23.02
N TYR A 140 -4.07 6.14 -23.52
CA TYR A 140 -4.37 7.57 -23.47
C TYR A 140 -4.31 8.14 -24.88
N TYR A 141 -5.40 8.76 -25.37
CA TYR A 141 -5.58 9.19 -26.76
C TYR A 141 -5.26 8.11 -27.79
N GLY A 142 -5.64 6.84 -27.52
CA GLY A 142 -5.40 5.71 -28.42
C GLY A 142 -3.98 5.14 -28.41
N LEU A 143 -3.04 5.77 -27.71
CA LEU A 143 -1.67 5.29 -27.54
C LEU A 143 -1.55 4.46 -26.27
N LYS A 144 -0.87 3.31 -26.36
CA LYS A 144 -0.66 2.38 -25.23
C LYS A 144 0.25 3.01 -24.18
N PHE A 145 0.03 2.63 -22.91
CA PHE A 145 1.00 2.84 -21.84
C PHE A 145 2.26 2.02 -22.09
N TYR A 146 3.36 2.42 -21.48
CA TYR A 146 4.62 1.69 -21.56
C TYR A 146 4.68 0.47 -20.65
N SER A 147 4.39 0.67 -19.38
CA SER A 147 4.41 -0.37 -18.35
C SER A 147 3.96 0.25 -17.03
N PRO A 148 2.65 0.38 -16.78
CA PRO A 148 2.13 0.90 -15.53
C PRO A 148 2.75 0.19 -14.33
N ASN A 149 3.17 0.95 -13.31
CA ASN A 149 4.02 0.44 -12.25
C ASN A 149 3.36 0.52 -10.87
N ASP A 150 3.24 1.68 -10.25
CA ASP A 150 2.61 1.84 -8.94
C ASP A 150 1.41 2.78 -9.01
N LEU A 151 0.58 2.78 -7.97
CA LEU A 151 -0.68 3.50 -7.98
C LEU A 151 -1.12 3.96 -6.59
N ALA A 152 -1.88 5.04 -6.57
CA ALA A 152 -2.52 5.61 -5.40
C ALA A 152 -3.98 5.89 -5.69
N VAL A 153 -4.86 5.66 -4.71
CA VAL A 153 -6.28 5.98 -4.79
C VAL A 153 -6.57 7.16 -3.88
N LYS A 154 -7.30 8.14 -4.42
CA LYS A 154 -7.74 9.32 -3.68
C LYS A 154 -9.15 9.11 -3.14
N SER A 155 -9.54 9.84 -2.09
CA SER A 155 -10.86 9.75 -1.45
C SER A 155 -12.05 10.12 -2.36
N ASP A 156 -11.79 10.75 -3.51
CA ASP A 156 -12.79 10.98 -4.56
C ASP A 156 -13.01 9.78 -5.50
N GLY A 157 -12.31 8.67 -5.24
CA GLY A 157 -12.35 7.45 -6.05
C GLY A 157 -11.42 7.46 -7.26
N SER A 158 -10.70 8.56 -7.53
CA SER A 158 -9.75 8.60 -8.64
C SER A 158 -8.51 7.75 -8.38
N VAL A 159 -8.05 7.06 -9.42
CA VAL A 159 -6.85 6.22 -9.42
C VAL A 159 -5.72 6.98 -10.14
N TRP A 160 -4.61 7.16 -9.45
CA TRP A 160 -3.42 7.81 -9.98
C TRP A 160 -2.32 6.75 -10.13
N PHE A 161 -1.66 6.69 -11.28
CA PHE A 161 -0.67 5.65 -11.55
C PHE A 161 0.52 6.18 -12.34
N THR A 162 1.67 5.54 -12.13
CA THR A 162 2.93 5.82 -12.82
C THR A 162 3.14 4.86 -13.96
N ASP A 163 3.80 5.35 -15.03
CA ASP A 163 4.10 4.57 -16.24
C ASP A 163 5.58 4.73 -16.65
N PRO A 164 6.53 4.11 -15.90
CA PRO A 164 7.97 4.24 -16.12
C PRO A 164 8.55 3.33 -17.20
N GLY A 165 7.77 2.35 -17.67
CA GLY A 165 8.19 1.47 -18.76
C GLY A 165 9.21 0.39 -18.40
N TYR A 166 9.37 0.01 -17.13
CA TYR A 166 10.38 -0.97 -16.70
C TYR A 166 10.26 -2.35 -17.37
N ASP A 167 9.03 -2.83 -17.58
CA ASP A 167 8.76 -4.20 -18.05
C ASP A 167 8.20 -4.28 -19.45
N SER A 168 8.16 -3.18 -20.17
CA SER A 168 7.61 -3.13 -21.54
C SER A 168 8.40 -3.98 -22.52
N GLY A 169 9.67 -4.26 -22.24
CA GLY A 169 10.61 -4.83 -23.20
C GLY A 169 10.97 -3.87 -24.35
N LEU A 170 10.53 -2.62 -24.25
CA LEU A 170 10.74 -1.58 -25.26
C LEU A 170 11.96 -0.73 -24.92
N PRO A 171 12.64 -0.15 -25.94
CA PRO A 171 13.75 0.75 -25.70
C PRO A 171 13.29 1.99 -24.93
N LEU A 172 14.07 2.41 -23.91
CA LEU A 172 13.89 3.62 -23.12
C LEU A 172 15.22 4.37 -23.05
N PRO A 173 15.24 5.70 -23.12
CA PRO A 173 14.27 6.62 -23.73
C PRO A 173 14.32 6.59 -25.26
N PRO A 174 13.60 7.47 -25.96
CA PRO A 174 13.32 7.39 -27.41
C PRO A 174 14.48 6.94 -28.31
N PRO A 175 14.15 6.32 -29.48
CA PRO A 175 12.89 6.48 -30.21
C PRO A 175 11.77 5.59 -29.68
N VAL A 176 10.62 6.24 -29.39
CA VAL A 176 9.40 5.58 -28.91
C VAL A 176 8.80 4.74 -30.03
N PRO A 177 8.46 3.47 -29.81
CA PRO A 177 7.76 2.67 -30.80
C PRO A 177 6.40 3.27 -31.18
N THR A 178 6.02 3.16 -32.45
CA THR A 178 4.71 3.61 -32.91
C THR A 178 3.58 2.95 -32.14
N GLY A 179 2.60 3.74 -31.70
CA GLY A 179 1.43 3.26 -30.96
C GLY A 179 1.58 3.29 -29.42
N PHE A 180 2.70 3.80 -28.90
CA PHE A 180 2.94 4.03 -27.47
C PHE A 180 2.98 5.52 -27.13
N GLN A 181 2.83 5.83 -25.83
CA GLN A 181 2.95 7.19 -25.32
C GLN A 181 4.34 7.76 -25.64
N PRO A 182 4.46 9.08 -25.93
CA PRO A 182 5.76 9.66 -26.33
C PRO A 182 6.73 9.86 -25.16
N GLY A 183 6.36 9.51 -23.94
CA GLY A 183 7.19 9.64 -22.74
C GLY A 183 6.67 8.83 -21.56
N LEU A 184 7.37 8.96 -20.43
CA LEU A 184 7.07 8.27 -19.17
C LEU A 184 6.32 9.24 -18.25
N TYR A 185 5.10 8.92 -17.90
CA TYR A 185 4.19 9.89 -17.31
C TYR A 185 3.50 9.36 -16.06
N VAL A 186 2.86 10.28 -15.33
CA VAL A 186 1.88 9.97 -14.30
C VAL A 186 0.49 10.32 -14.82
N TYR A 187 -0.46 9.43 -14.61
CA TYR A 187 -1.83 9.56 -15.07
C TYR A 187 -2.81 9.57 -13.91
N ARG A 188 -3.96 10.19 -14.13
CA ARG A 188 -5.14 10.12 -13.26
C ARG A 188 -6.31 9.57 -14.06
N PHE A 189 -6.89 8.46 -13.57
CA PHE A 189 -8.16 7.90 -14.05
C PHE A 189 -9.26 8.28 -13.07
N TYR A 190 -10.42 8.65 -13.58
CA TYR A 190 -11.64 8.85 -12.78
C TYR A 190 -12.89 8.65 -13.62
N GLU A 191 -14.00 8.38 -12.96
CA GLU A 191 -15.30 8.24 -13.59
C GLU A 191 -16.26 9.32 -13.07
N THR A 192 -17.06 9.86 -13.97
CA THR A 192 -18.15 10.78 -13.65
C THR A 192 -19.37 10.39 -14.44
N ASN A 193 -20.48 10.05 -13.76
CA ASN A 193 -21.72 9.62 -14.38
C ASN A 193 -21.54 8.46 -15.39
N GLY A 194 -20.69 7.49 -15.05
CA GLY A 194 -20.39 6.33 -15.90
C GLY A 194 -19.45 6.61 -17.08
N ASN A 195 -18.89 7.82 -17.18
CA ASN A 195 -17.92 8.18 -18.21
C ASN A 195 -16.51 8.18 -17.62
N ALA A 196 -15.66 7.29 -18.12
CA ALA A 196 -14.26 7.21 -17.76
C ALA A 196 -13.45 8.34 -18.41
N THR A 197 -12.58 8.96 -17.63
CA THR A 197 -11.64 10.00 -18.09
C THR A 197 -10.24 9.67 -17.60
N ILE A 198 -9.26 9.84 -18.49
CA ILE A 198 -7.83 9.72 -18.15
C ILE A 198 -7.17 11.07 -18.46
N LEU A 199 -6.32 11.52 -17.56
CA LEU A 199 -5.52 12.74 -17.72
C LEU A 199 -4.04 12.41 -17.49
N GLN A 200 -3.16 12.98 -18.30
CA GLN A 200 -1.74 13.10 -17.94
C GLN A 200 -1.60 14.22 -16.91
N VAL A 201 -1.06 13.92 -15.74
CA VAL A 201 -0.98 14.90 -14.63
C VAL A 201 0.45 15.33 -14.33
N ILE A 202 1.45 14.49 -14.66
CA ILE A 202 2.87 14.85 -14.58
C ILE A 202 3.58 14.31 -15.82
N THR A 203 4.32 15.18 -16.51
CA THR A 203 4.96 14.87 -17.81
C THR A 203 6.45 15.17 -17.83
N ASN A 204 7.02 15.63 -16.72
CA ASN A 204 8.40 16.15 -16.64
C ASN A 204 9.28 15.35 -15.68
N LEU A 205 8.87 14.14 -15.28
CA LEU A 205 9.73 13.19 -14.57
C LEU A 205 10.51 12.34 -15.56
N ALA A 206 11.72 11.98 -15.19
CA ALA A 206 12.56 11.14 -16.03
C ALA A 206 12.14 9.67 -15.98
N LYS A 207 11.71 9.17 -14.81
CA LYS A 207 11.25 7.79 -14.65
C LYS A 207 10.39 7.66 -13.38
N PRO A 208 9.09 8.00 -13.45
CA PRO A 208 8.20 7.95 -12.30
C PRO A 208 8.02 6.51 -11.81
N ASN A 209 8.11 6.27 -10.49
CA ASN A 209 7.99 4.96 -9.86
C ASN A 209 6.94 4.99 -8.75
N GLY A 210 7.30 4.76 -7.49
CA GLY A 210 6.38 4.80 -6.37
C GLY A 210 5.56 6.09 -6.30
N ILE A 211 4.32 5.98 -5.82
CA ILE A 211 3.37 7.10 -5.72
C ILE A 211 2.50 6.96 -4.47
N CYS A 212 2.32 8.03 -3.70
CA CYS A 212 1.31 8.08 -2.64
C CYS A 212 0.85 9.50 -2.35
N PHE A 213 -0.35 9.64 -1.77
CA PHE A 213 -0.83 10.90 -1.21
C PHE A 213 -0.40 11.08 0.24
N SER A 214 -0.32 12.35 0.70
CA SER A 214 -0.34 12.65 2.12
C SER A 214 -1.68 12.22 2.74
N PRO A 215 -1.73 11.99 4.08
CA PRO A 215 -2.98 11.57 4.72
C PRO A 215 -4.16 12.53 4.51
N ASP A 216 -3.90 13.82 4.40
CA ASP A 216 -4.90 14.86 4.12
C ASP A 216 -5.16 15.08 2.62
N GLU A 217 -4.47 14.32 1.75
CA GLU A 217 -4.55 14.38 0.29
C GLU A 217 -4.22 15.75 -0.32
N THR A 218 -3.57 16.63 0.44
CA THR A 218 -3.14 17.95 -0.05
C THR A 218 -1.81 17.89 -0.80
N LYS A 219 -1.08 16.77 -0.66
CA LYS A 219 0.19 16.52 -1.35
C LYS A 219 0.16 15.18 -2.07
N LEU A 220 0.83 15.14 -3.22
CA LEU A 220 1.15 13.92 -3.95
C LEU A 220 2.67 13.76 -4.00
N TYR A 221 3.16 12.62 -3.58
CA TYR A 221 4.56 12.24 -3.66
C TYR A 221 4.77 11.24 -4.79
N VAL A 222 5.83 11.45 -5.59
CA VAL A 222 6.18 10.55 -6.70
C VAL A 222 7.70 10.36 -6.72
N ALA A 223 8.16 9.12 -6.77
CA ALA A 223 9.57 8.83 -6.99
C ALA A 223 9.95 9.14 -8.44
N ASP A 224 11.10 9.78 -8.63
CA ASP A 224 11.73 9.98 -9.93
C ASP A 224 13.10 9.30 -9.93
N ASN A 225 13.18 8.14 -10.54
CA ASN A 225 14.39 7.34 -10.52
C ASN A 225 15.47 7.80 -11.52
N GLY A 226 15.24 8.91 -12.22
CA GLY A 226 16.16 9.38 -13.25
C GLY A 226 16.17 8.48 -14.50
N ALA A 227 16.71 8.96 -15.61
CA ALA A 227 16.66 8.27 -16.89
C ALA A 227 17.27 6.85 -16.86
N TYR A 228 18.24 6.62 -16.01
CA TYR A 228 18.95 5.33 -15.89
C TYR A 228 18.58 4.54 -14.62
N ALA A 229 17.48 4.88 -13.95
CA ALA A 229 17.06 4.28 -12.68
C ALA A 229 18.18 4.32 -11.61
N ASN A 230 18.84 5.46 -11.48
CA ASN A 230 19.97 5.69 -10.59
C ASN A 230 19.76 6.87 -9.63
N SER A 231 18.53 7.37 -9.51
CA SER A 231 18.14 8.45 -8.60
C SER A 231 17.13 7.95 -7.58
N GLY A 232 17.38 8.21 -6.32
CA GLY A 232 16.46 7.93 -5.21
C GLY A 232 15.58 9.11 -4.83
N THR A 233 15.32 10.05 -5.74
CA THR A 233 14.60 11.28 -5.45
C THR A 233 13.09 11.06 -5.37
N ILE A 234 12.46 11.56 -4.32
CA ILE A 234 11.00 11.69 -4.21
C ILE A 234 10.63 13.16 -4.43
N LYS A 235 9.72 13.40 -5.37
CA LYS A 235 9.16 14.71 -5.67
C LYS A 235 7.86 14.92 -4.92
N VAL A 236 7.54 16.18 -4.55
CA VAL A 236 6.29 16.55 -3.92
C VAL A 236 5.55 17.60 -4.74
N TYR A 237 4.25 17.38 -4.93
CA TYR A 237 3.31 18.28 -5.60
C TYR A 237 2.19 18.67 -4.64
N ASN A 238 1.72 19.91 -4.71
CA ASN A 238 0.50 20.32 -4.01
C ASN A 238 -0.71 19.92 -4.88
N VAL A 239 -1.70 19.32 -4.25
CA VAL A 239 -2.95 18.90 -4.89
C VAL A 239 -4.01 19.96 -4.62
N THR A 240 -4.56 20.55 -5.66
CA THR A 240 -5.64 21.55 -5.52
C THR A 240 -7.00 20.87 -5.31
N SER A 241 -8.00 21.63 -4.91
CA SER A 241 -9.38 21.13 -4.76
C SER A 241 -9.99 20.61 -6.07
N SER A 242 -9.48 21.03 -7.23
CA SER A 242 -9.86 20.52 -8.55
C SER A 242 -9.00 19.33 -9.02
N ASN A 243 -8.13 18.80 -8.14
CA ASN A 243 -7.18 17.72 -8.46
C ASN A 243 -6.16 18.08 -9.54
N THR A 244 -5.83 19.34 -9.68
CA THR A 244 -4.66 19.78 -10.45
C THR A 244 -3.43 19.84 -9.54
N LEU A 245 -2.25 19.73 -10.14
CA LEU A 245 -0.99 19.72 -9.41
C LEU A 245 -0.22 21.03 -9.61
N THR A 246 0.43 21.49 -8.54
CA THR A 246 1.40 22.57 -8.58
C THR A 246 2.66 22.19 -7.81
N GLY A 247 3.78 22.85 -8.10
CA GLY A 247 5.06 22.53 -7.45
C GLY A 247 5.88 21.50 -8.23
N GLY A 248 6.25 20.40 -7.61
CA GLY A 248 7.16 19.39 -8.19
C GLY A 248 8.60 19.55 -7.72
N SER A 249 8.80 20.09 -6.51
CA SER A 249 10.12 20.19 -5.89
C SER A 249 10.58 18.83 -5.35
N THR A 250 11.88 18.69 -5.09
CA THR A 250 12.42 17.55 -4.35
C THR A 250 11.94 17.62 -2.91
N PHE A 251 11.33 16.53 -2.43
CA PHE A 251 10.96 16.35 -1.04
C PHE A 251 12.11 15.75 -0.24
N CYS A 252 12.62 14.59 -0.70
CA CYS A 252 13.78 13.93 -0.12
C CYS A 252 14.52 13.11 -1.18
N THR A 253 15.65 12.54 -0.81
CA THR A 253 16.40 11.58 -1.63
C THR A 253 16.86 10.46 -0.72
N VAL A 254 16.53 9.20 -1.07
CA VAL A 254 17.04 8.05 -0.32
C VAL A 254 18.55 7.96 -0.47
N SER A 255 19.22 7.53 0.57
CA SER A 255 20.68 7.55 0.64
C SER A 255 21.32 6.33 -0.03
N SER A 256 20.54 5.30 -0.37
CA SER A 256 21.03 4.07 -0.99
C SER A 256 20.09 3.62 -2.11
N GLY A 257 20.62 3.39 -3.31
CA GLY A 257 19.84 2.88 -4.45
C GLY A 257 18.81 3.87 -4.97
N ILE A 258 17.60 3.38 -5.25
CA ILE A 258 16.47 4.16 -5.74
C ILE A 258 15.32 4.15 -4.73
N ALA A 259 14.50 5.19 -4.74
CA ALA A 259 13.18 5.15 -4.11
C ALA A 259 12.23 4.40 -5.06
N ASP A 260 11.85 3.16 -4.71
CA ASP A 260 10.95 2.35 -5.50
C ASP A 260 9.53 2.53 -4.98
N GLY A 261 8.96 1.58 -4.23
CA GLY A 261 7.67 1.78 -3.59
C GLY A 261 7.76 2.44 -2.21
N PHE A 262 6.79 3.25 -1.86
CA PHE A 262 6.72 3.93 -0.55
C PHE A 262 5.28 4.25 -0.15
N ARG A 263 5.06 4.48 1.14
CA ARG A 263 3.74 4.82 1.72
C ARG A 263 3.88 5.89 2.80
N CYS A 264 2.80 6.62 3.04
CA CYS A 264 2.67 7.52 4.20
C CYS A 264 2.17 6.77 5.44
N ASP A 265 2.58 7.23 6.62
CA ASP A 265 1.85 6.95 7.86
C ASP A 265 0.79 8.03 8.15
N VAL A 266 -0.02 7.84 9.20
CA VAL A 266 -1.12 8.77 9.56
C VAL A 266 -0.63 10.18 9.96
N ASP A 267 0.63 10.31 10.35
CA ASP A 267 1.25 11.59 10.72
C ASP A 267 1.96 12.27 9.52
N GLY A 268 1.90 11.65 8.34
CA GLY A 268 2.46 12.20 7.09
C GLY A 268 3.95 11.94 6.87
N ARG A 269 4.57 11.02 7.64
CA ARG A 269 5.93 10.56 7.36
C ARG A 269 5.93 9.67 6.14
N ILE A 270 6.98 9.77 5.32
CA ILE A 270 7.20 8.88 4.18
C ILE A 270 8.09 7.72 4.62
N TRP A 271 7.59 6.50 4.41
CA TRP A 271 8.35 5.27 4.56
C TRP A 271 8.69 4.76 3.17
N SER A 272 9.96 4.88 2.77
CA SER A 272 10.41 4.58 1.40
C SER A 272 11.32 3.38 1.37
N SER A 273 11.10 2.51 0.39
CA SER A 273 12.13 1.54 0.04
C SER A 273 13.42 2.25 -0.39
N ALA A 274 14.54 1.60 -0.13
CA ALA A 274 15.87 2.01 -0.52
C ALA A 274 16.74 0.77 -0.75
N GLY A 275 17.91 0.92 -1.34
CA GLY A 275 18.80 -0.21 -1.64
C GLY A 275 19.25 -1.01 -0.41
N ASP A 276 19.29 -0.39 0.75
CA ASP A 276 19.69 -0.99 2.03
C ASP A 276 18.54 -1.26 3.01
N GLY A 277 17.29 -0.89 2.64
CA GLY A 277 16.13 -1.17 3.50
C GLY A 277 14.97 -0.23 3.31
N VAL A 278 14.40 0.25 4.42
CA VAL A 278 13.34 1.26 4.47
C VAL A 278 13.87 2.51 5.15
N GLU A 279 13.86 3.63 4.45
CA GLU A 279 14.17 4.96 4.99
C GLU A 279 12.89 5.69 5.38
N ILE A 280 12.90 6.32 6.55
CA ILE A 280 11.74 7.00 7.12
C ILE A 280 12.03 8.49 7.17
N PHE A 281 11.21 9.28 6.47
CA PHE A 281 11.34 10.73 6.39
C PHE A 281 10.19 11.43 7.11
N ALA A 282 10.52 12.47 7.86
CA ALA A 282 9.53 13.35 8.48
C ALA A 282 8.73 14.15 7.43
N PRO A 283 7.58 14.77 7.80
CA PRO A 283 6.76 15.55 6.86
C PRO A 283 7.45 16.74 6.20
N ASP A 284 8.59 17.19 6.73
CA ASP A 284 9.44 18.23 6.15
C ASP A 284 10.59 17.68 5.29
N GLY A 285 10.74 16.35 5.20
CA GLY A 285 11.70 15.66 4.36
C GLY A 285 13.03 15.29 5.03
N HIS A 286 13.24 15.59 6.32
CA HIS A 286 14.46 15.13 6.99
C HIS A 286 14.40 13.63 7.32
N LEU A 287 15.56 12.95 7.28
CA LEU A 287 15.67 11.53 7.57
C LEU A 287 15.56 11.27 9.09
N ILE A 288 14.54 10.52 9.50
CA ILE A 288 14.36 10.07 10.89
C ILE A 288 15.24 8.86 11.18
N GLY A 289 15.31 7.91 10.26
CA GLY A 289 16.12 6.71 10.41
C GLY A 289 15.77 5.64 9.39
N LYS A 290 16.34 4.43 9.59
CA LYS A 290 16.16 3.31 8.67
C LYS A 290 15.89 2.01 9.39
N ILE A 291 15.15 1.13 8.73
CA ILE A 291 15.10 -0.31 9.01
C ILE A 291 15.96 -0.99 7.94
N LEU A 292 17.06 -1.63 8.35
CA LEU A 292 17.97 -2.27 7.42
C LEU A 292 17.43 -3.64 6.99
N LEU A 293 17.11 -3.74 5.72
CA LEU A 293 16.62 -4.94 5.05
C LEU A 293 16.90 -4.80 3.54
N THR A 294 18.07 -5.24 3.12
CA THR A 294 18.56 -5.06 1.74
C THR A 294 17.59 -5.61 0.70
N ARG A 295 17.53 -4.95 -0.47
CA ARG A 295 16.67 -5.33 -1.60
C ARG A 295 15.17 -5.21 -1.32
N THR A 296 14.76 -4.32 -0.41
CA THR A 296 13.37 -3.93 -0.27
C THR A 296 12.96 -3.09 -1.48
N ALA A 297 11.96 -3.57 -2.23
CA ALA A 297 11.44 -2.89 -3.41
C ALA A 297 10.19 -2.07 -3.08
N ASN A 298 9.30 -2.60 -2.25
CA ASN A 298 8.05 -1.94 -1.92
C ASN A 298 7.60 -2.31 -0.50
N LEU A 299 6.61 -1.59 0.00
CA LEU A 299 6.07 -1.80 1.34
C LEU A 299 4.60 -1.38 1.44
N CYS A 300 3.91 -1.94 2.43
CA CYS A 300 2.60 -1.45 2.85
C CYS A 300 2.41 -1.63 4.35
N PHE A 301 1.47 -0.87 4.89
CA PHE A 301 0.98 -1.09 6.24
C PHE A 301 -0.21 -2.03 6.22
N GLY A 302 -0.27 -2.93 7.18
CA GLY A 302 -1.34 -3.91 7.32
C GLY A 302 -1.48 -4.40 8.75
N GLY A 303 -2.12 -5.57 8.92
CA GLY A 303 -2.42 -6.13 10.23
C GLY A 303 -3.48 -5.35 11.00
N PRO A 304 -3.75 -5.72 12.24
CA PRO A 304 -4.67 -4.98 13.09
C PRO A 304 -4.23 -3.51 13.24
N GLN A 305 -5.16 -2.59 13.05
CA GLN A 305 -4.94 -1.14 13.15
C GLN A 305 -3.87 -0.61 12.17
N TYR A 306 -3.50 -1.37 11.12
CA TYR A 306 -2.45 -1.00 10.15
C TYR A 306 -1.09 -0.65 10.80
N LYS A 307 -0.75 -1.37 11.89
CA LYS A 307 0.51 -1.21 12.63
C LYS A 307 1.51 -2.34 12.38
N THR A 308 1.38 -3.03 11.28
CA THR A 308 2.38 -3.97 10.77
C THR A 308 2.90 -3.46 9.43
N LEU A 309 4.18 -3.16 9.37
CA LEU A 309 4.87 -2.83 8.12
C LEU A 309 5.23 -4.15 7.41
N TYR A 310 4.66 -4.38 6.24
CA TYR A 310 5.08 -5.44 5.32
C TYR A 310 6.05 -4.87 4.31
N MET A 311 7.21 -5.51 4.17
CA MET A 311 8.29 -5.15 3.26
C MET A 311 8.50 -6.29 2.27
N VAL A 312 8.50 -5.98 1.00
CA VAL A 312 8.66 -6.96 -0.07
C VAL A 312 9.84 -6.59 -0.97
N GLY A 313 10.45 -7.61 -1.54
CA GLY A 313 11.58 -7.48 -2.46
C GLY A 313 12.13 -8.86 -2.82
N GLN A 314 13.36 -8.94 -3.20
CA GLN A 314 13.97 -10.25 -3.50
C GLN A 314 14.94 -10.65 -2.38
N PRO A 315 14.78 -11.81 -1.77
CA PRO A 315 13.86 -12.91 -2.10
C PRO A 315 12.70 -13.08 -1.08
N TYR A 316 12.27 -12.06 -0.36
CA TYR A 316 11.43 -12.24 0.82
C TYR A 316 10.21 -11.33 0.87
N VAL A 317 9.21 -11.77 1.63
CA VAL A 317 8.18 -10.95 2.28
C VAL A 317 8.47 -10.95 3.77
N SER A 318 8.69 -9.80 4.34
CA SER A 318 8.96 -9.63 5.77
C SER A 318 7.96 -8.68 6.41
N SER A 319 7.73 -8.85 7.71
CA SER A 319 6.86 -7.99 8.50
C SER A 319 7.55 -7.47 9.75
N PHE A 320 7.22 -6.25 10.14
CA PHE A 320 7.73 -5.60 11.33
C PHE A 320 6.62 -4.82 12.03
N PRO A 321 6.38 -5.03 13.36
CA PRO A 321 5.39 -4.24 14.09
C PRO A 321 5.91 -2.82 14.33
N VAL A 322 5.06 -1.84 14.04
CA VAL A 322 5.35 -0.41 14.23
C VAL A 322 4.39 0.22 15.23
N LEU A 323 4.78 1.35 15.81
CA LEU A 323 3.97 2.05 16.83
C LEU A 323 2.95 3.01 16.21
N VAL A 324 3.17 3.42 14.96
CA VAL A 324 2.28 4.31 14.19
C VAL A 324 1.50 3.50 13.16
N ALA A 325 0.27 3.90 12.87
CA ALA A 325 -0.51 3.29 11.79
C ALA A 325 -0.11 3.87 10.43
N GLY A 326 -0.18 3.05 9.39
CA GLY A 326 -0.11 3.54 8.01
C GLY A 326 -1.33 4.39 7.66
N ALA A 327 -1.12 5.37 6.79
CA ALA A 327 -2.24 6.08 6.17
C ALA A 327 -2.97 5.13 5.22
N VAL A 328 -4.24 4.90 5.50
CA VAL A 328 -5.16 4.22 4.58
C VAL A 328 -5.96 5.28 3.84
N SER A 329 -6.47 4.96 2.66
CA SER A 329 -7.35 5.88 1.92
C SER A 329 -8.46 6.38 2.84
N ILE A 330 -8.52 7.69 3.04
CA ILE A 330 -9.45 8.31 3.98
C ILE A 330 -10.86 8.06 3.49
N LYS A 331 -11.66 7.36 4.30
CA LYS A 331 -13.10 7.27 4.06
C LYS A 331 -13.72 8.63 4.39
N LYS A 332 -13.86 9.48 3.38
CA LYS A 332 -14.37 10.84 3.55
C LYS A 332 -15.82 10.81 4.02
N LEU A 333 -16.08 11.45 5.16
CA LEU A 333 -17.44 11.70 5.63
C LEU A 333 -18.09 12.81 4.79
N THR A 334 -19.31 12.54 4.33
CA THR A 334 -20.18 13.55 3.74
C THR A 334 -21.40 13.70 4.63
N ALA A 335 -21.71 14.92 5.04
CA ALA A 335 -22.91 15.23 5.80
C ALA A 335 -23.86 16.09 4.94
N ARG A 336 -25.14 15.72 4.91
CA ARG A 336 -26.20 16.48 4.23
C ARG A 336 -27.39 16.62 5.15
N SER A 337 -27.94 17.83 5.26
CA SER A 337 -29.20 18.06 5.94
C SER A 337 -30.36 17.68 5.03
N ASP A 338 -31.29 16.92 5.56
CA ASP A 338 -32.55 16.55 4.90
C ASP A 338 -33.71 16.80 5.89
N GLY A 339 -34.29 17.99 5.83
CA GLY A 339 -35.28 18.44 6.77
C GLY A 339 -34.77 18.47 8.21
N ASN A 340 -35.34 17.63 9.07
CA ASN A 340 -34.99 17.52 10.47
C ASN A 340 -33.93 16.45 10.77
N GLN A 341 -33.29 15.90 9.74
CA GLN A 341 -32.24 14.89 9.91
C GLN A 341 -30.94 15.32 9.24
N MET A 342 -29.82 14.87 9.79
CA MET A 342 -28.49 14.97 9.21
C MET A 342 -28.08 13.58 8.71
N ASN A 343 -28.01 13.38 7.41
CA ASN A 343 -27.54 12.15 6.80
C ASN A 343 -26.03 12.22 6.63
N VAL A 344 -25.34 11.33 7.33
CA VAL A 344 -23.89 11.16 7.26
C VAL A 344 -23.59 9.93 6.42
N SER A 345 -22.70 10.06 5.45
CA SER A 345 -22.34 8.94 4.57
C SER A 345 -20.84 8.88 4.28
N TRP A 346 -20.37 7.67 4.00
CA TRP A 346 -19.00 7.38 3.56
C TRP A 346 -18.99 6.09 2.72
N PHE A 347 -17.95 5.87 1.91
CA PHE A 347 -17.87 4.70 1.05
C PHE A 347 -17.95 3.38 1.81
N ALA A 348 -18.71 2.43 1.29
CA ALA A 348 -18.81 1.05 1.76
C ALA A 348 -17.99 0.11 0.83
N PRO A 349 -17.42 -0.99 1.35
CA PRO A 349 -17.37 -1.33 2.76
C PRO A 349 -16.42 -0.39 3.53
N SER A 350 -16.52 -0.38 4.85
CA SER A 350 -15.62 0.40 5.71
C SER A 350 -15.07 -0.49 6.82
N THR A 351 -14.49 -1.60 6.41
CA THR A 351 -13.94 -2.61 7.31
C THR A 351 -12.99 -1.97 8.33
N GLY A 352 -13.30 -2.15 9.60
CA GLY A 352 -12.51 -1.61 10.70
C GLY A 352 -12.79 -0.14 11.05
N PHE A 353 -13.65 0.59 10.32
CA PHE A 353 -14.00 1.96 10.66
C PHE A 353 -15.31 2.05 11.44
N MET A 354 -15.34 2.92 12.45
CA MET A 354 -16.49 3.23 13.25
C MET A 354 -16.79 4.74 13.24
N LEU A 355 -18.05 5.13 13.09
CA LEU A 355 -18.46 6.53 13.21
C LEU A 355 -18.45 6.93 14.68
N GLN A 356 -17.77 8.01 15.02
CA GLN A 356 -17.76 8.60 16.34
C GLN A 356 -18.28 10.04 16.30
N ALA A 357 -18.88 10.44 17.41
CA ALA A 357 -19.39 11.78 17.64
C ALA A 357 -18.79 12.38 18.91
N SER A 358 -18.65 13.72 18.93
CA SER A 358 -18.20 14.47 20.09
C SER A 358 -18.79 15.88 20.10
N ASP A 359 -19.00 16.42 21.29
CA ASP A 359 -19.36 17.82 21.53
C ASP A 359 -18.13 18.74 21.56
N SER A 360 -16.91 18.18 21.57
CA SER A 360 -15.67 18.94 21.67
C SER A 360 -14.59 18.38 20.74
N LEU A 361 -13.89 19.25 19.99
CA LEU A 361 -12.73 18.89 19.15
C LEU A 361 -11.46 18.66 19.97
N GLY A 362 -11.31 19.35 21.09
CA GLY A 362 -10.06 19.39 21.86
C GLY A 362 -9.92 18.26 22.89
N ASP A 363 -10.99 17.58 23.24
CA ASP A 363 -10.97 16.51 24.23
C ASP A 363 -10.97 15.12 23.55
N THR A 364 -9.86 14.40 23.66
CA THR A 364 -9.70 13.06 23.10
C THR A 364 -10.59 12.03 23.80
N THR A 365 -11.07 12.30 25.02
CA THR A 365 -11.94 11.41 25.80
C THR A 365 -13.43 11.66 25.54
N ALA A 366 -13.78 12.77 24.90
CA ALA A 366 -15.17 13.14 24.61
C ALA A 366 -15.78 12.42 23.40
N TRP A 367 -15.02 11.61 22.68
CA TRP A 367 -15.50 10.88 21.49
C TRP A 367 -16.17 9.57 21.90
N SER A 368 -17.43 9.41 21.50
CA SER A 368 -18.21 8.18 21.69
C SER A 368 -18.62 7.57 20.35
N ASP A 369 -18.74 6.25 20.33
CA ASP A 369 -19.23 5.54 19.14
C ASP A 369 -20.71 5.88 18.91
N VAL A 370 -21.06 6.15 17.66
CA VAL A 370 -22.45 6.33 17.25
C VAL A 370 -23.14 4.96 17.31
N ALA A 371 -24.23 4.86 18.09
CA ALA A 371 -24.92 3.59 18.32
C ALA A 371 -25.66 3.06 17.09
N ASP A 372 -26.02 3.95 16.16
CA ASP A 372 -26.77 3.58 14.97
C ASP A 372 -25.85 2.87 13.97
N LEU A 373 -26.20 1.64 13.60
CA LEU A 373 -25.49 0.89 12.58
C LEU A 373 -25.75 1.49 11.20
N PRO A 374 -24.72 1.66 10.38
CA PRO A 374 -24.90 2.21 9.04
C PRO A 374 -25.68 1.26 8.13
N LEU A 375 -26.61 1.81 7.38
CA LEU A 375 -27.25 1.11 6.25
C LEU A 375 -26.40 1.30 5.01
N VAL A 376 -26.16 0.22 4.27
CA VAL A 376 -25.44 0.28 2.99
C VAL A 376 -26.42 0.51 1.86
N THR A 377 -26.35 1.67 1.22
CA THR A 377 -27.19 2.06 0.09
C THR A 377 -26.33 2.67 -1.01
N ASN A 378 -26.45 2.16 -2.25
CA ASN A 378 -25.70 2.64 -3.42
C ASN A 378 -24.16 2.73 -3.18
N GLY A 379 -23.57 1.72 -2.50
CA GLY A 379 -22.14 1.70 -2.22
C GLY A 379 -21.67 2.66 -1.12
N LEU A 380 -22.61 3.26 -0.38
CA LEU A 380 -22.31 4.12 0.77
C LEU A 380 -22.89 3.54 2.06
N ASN A 381 -22.11 3.60 3.13
CA ASN A 381 -22.63 3.49 4.49
C ASN A 381 -23.37 4.80 4.80
N GLN A 382 -24.55 4.73 5.38
CA GLN A 382 -25.38 5.90 5.71
C GLN A 382 -25.92 5.76 7.14
N VAL A 383 -25.81 6.84 7.91
CA VAL A 383 -26.41 7.00 9.23
C VAL A 383 -27.18 8.30 9.25
N SER A 384 -28.44 8.24 9.69
CA SER A 384 -29.28 9.42 9.91
C SER A 384 -29.22 9.83 11.37
N LEU A 385 -28.72 11.04 11.64
CA LEU A 385 -28.59 11.61 12.97
C LEU A 385 -29.66 12.69 13.19
N ASP A 386 -30.22 12.75 14.39
CA ASP A 386 -31.08 13.85 14.81
C ASP A 386 -30.21 15.10 15.07
N PRO A 387 -30.38 16.18 14.32
CA PRO A 387 -29.59 17.40 14.51
C PRO A 387 -29.86 18.15 15.81
N THR A 388 -30.95 17.80 16.51
CA THR A 388 -31.26 18.36 17.85
C THR A 388 -30.46 17.67 18.95
N ASN A 389 -29.94 16.47 18.73
CA ASN A 389 -29.00 15.78 19.61
C ASN A 389 -27.58 16.21 19.21
N ALA A 390 -27.16 17.29 19.77
CA ALA A 390 -26.04 18.14 19.46
C ALA A 390 -24.63 17.48 19.45
N ALA A 391 -24.42 16.42 18.68
CA ALA A 391 -23.07 16.04 18.29
C ALA A 391 -22.56 17.04 17.25
N LYS A 392 -21.62 17.88 17.63
CA LYS A 392 -21.13 18.98 16.78
C LYS A 392 -20.01 18.54 15.85
N PHE A 393 -19.34 17.40 16.17
CA PHE A 393 -18.18 16.88 15.44
C PHE A 393 -18.34 15.39 15.20
N LEU A 394 -17.98 14.96 13.99
CA LEU A 394 -18.04 13.57 13.57
C LEU A 394 -16.70 13.15 12.98
N ARG A 395 -16.29 11.92 13.26
CA ARG A 395 -15.11 11.31 12.64
C ARG A 395 -15.33 9.82 12.37
N LEU A 396 -14.59 9.26 11.43
CA LEU A 396 -14.38 7.83 11.34
C LEU A 396 -13.12 7.46 12.14
N ARG A 397 -13.25 6.51 13.05
CA ARG A 397 -12.14 5.93 13.79
C ARG A 397 -11.87 4.53 13.25
N LEU A 398 -10.61 4.22 13.00
CA LEU A 398 -10.15 2.85 12.74
C LEU A 398 -10.10 2.09 14.08
N ASN A 399 -10.73 0.90 14.14
CA ASN A 399 -10.78 0.03 15.33
C ASN A 399 -9.48 -0.72 15.60
#